data_46a186b11706c24e1da0c0021f7cdb7e
#
_entry.id   46a186b11706c24e1da0c0021f7cdb7e
#
_cell.length_a   1.000
_cell.length_b   1.000
_cell.length_c   1.000
_cell.angle_alpha   90.00
_cell.angle_beta   90.00
_cell.angle_gamma   90.00
#
_symmetry.space_group_name_H-M   'P 1'
#
loop_
_entity.id
_entity.type
_entity.pdbx_description
1 polymer ?
#
loop_
_entity_poly.entity_id
_entity_poly.type
_entity_poly.pdbx_seq_one_letter_code
_entity_poly.pdbx_strand_id
1 'polypeptide(L)'
;VINVGDEIEISGIRETSKTTCTGVEMFRKLLDRGEAGDNVGVLLRGVERDGVERGQVLAKPGSIKPHTKFMAETYILKKEEGGRHTPFFANYRPQFYFRTTDVTGTIALPSGTEMVMPGDNIQFEVNLGAPIAMEEGLRFAIREGGRTVGAGVVSKIIE
;
A
#
# COMPACT_ATOMS: atom_id res chain seq x y z
N VAL A 1 15.32 6.64 6.70
CA VAL A 1 16.40 6.13 7.58
C VAL A 1 15.81 5.70 8.90
N ILE A 2 16.17 4.51 9.38
CA ILE A 2 15.85 4.03 10.71
C ILE A 2 17.15 3.81 11.48
N ASN A 3 17.25 4.40 12.69
CA ASN A 3 18.42 4.27 13.54
C ASN A 3 18.11 3.42 14.75
N VAL A 4 19.12 2.74 15.28
CA VAL A 4 19.01 2.07 16.57
C VAL A 4 18.72 3.13 17.65
N GLY A 5 17.69 2.87 18.46
CA GLY A 5 17.22 3.81 19.48
C GLY A 5 16.03 4.68 19.07
N ASP A 6 15.69 4.69 17.80
CA ASP A 6 14.54 5.47 17.30
C ASP A 6 13.22 4.96 17.85
N GLU A 7 12.37 5.89 18.26
CA GLU A 7 10.95 5.61 18.51
C GLU A 7 10.23 5.53 17.17
N ILE A 8 9.45 4.48 16.96
CA ILE A 8 8.74 4.24 15.70
C ILE A 8 7.29 3.85 15.94
N GLU A 9 6.47 4.06 14.91
CA GLU A 9 5.11 3.55 14.83
C GLU A 9 5.05 2.40 13.82
N ILE A 10 4.25 1.39 14.17
CA ILE A 10 3.88 0.29 13.27
C ILE A 10 2.50 0.62 12.74
N SER A 11 2.39 0.97 11.47
CA SER A 11 1.17 1.50 10.86
C SER A 11 0.65 0.61 9.73
N GLY A 12 -0.67 0.49 9.64
CA GLY A 12 -1.35 -0.27 8.59
C GLY A 12 -1.89 -1.61 9.07
N ILE A 13 -2.94 -2.11 8.43
CA ILE A 13 -3.61 -3.40 8.65
C ILE A 13 -4.28 -3.47 10.03
N ARG A 14 -3.53 -3.27 11.09
CA ARG A 14 -3.97 -3.28 12.48
C ARG A 14 -3.94 -1.88 13.08
N GLU A 15 -4.42 -1.76 14.30
CA GLU A 15 -4.30 -0.53 15.07
C GLU A 15 -2.82 -0.13 15.18
N THR A 16 -2.55 1.16 15.00
CA THR A 16 -1.19 1.70 15.06
C THR A 16 -0.62 1.52 16.46
N SER A 17 0.57 0.97 16.54
CA SER A 17 1.30 0.78 17.80
C SER A 17 2.65 1.47 17.76
N LYS A 18 3.19 1.73 18.94
CA LYS A 18 4.50 2.37 19.09
C LYS A 18 5.50 1.39 19.68
N THR A 19 6.73 1.50 19.24
CA THR A 19 7.84 0.71 19.77
C THR A 19 9.16 1.46 19.56
N THR A 20 10.26 0.86 19.97
CA THR A 20 11.61 1.39 19.79
C THR A 20 12.42 0.38 18.97
N CYS A 21 13.18 0.90 18.00
CA CYS A 21 14.13 0.08 17.26
C CYS A 21 15.33 -0.22 18.18
N THR A 22 15.54 -1.48 18.50
CA THR A 22 16.66 -1.90 19.36
C THR A 22 17.84 -2.47 18.60
N GLY A 23 17.69 -2.72 17.32
CA GLY A 23 18.76 -3.21 16.48
C GLY A 23 18.40 -3.21 15.01
N VAL A 24 19.41 -3.09 14.17
CA VAL A 24 19.29 -3.20 12.71
C VAL A 24 20.34 -4.19 12.25
N GLU A 25 19.95 -5.14 11.40
CA GLU A 25 20.82 -6.20 10.92
C GLU A 25 20.65 -6.39 9.41
N MET A 26 21.77 -6.60 8.73
CA MET A 26 21.79 -6.95 7.32
C MET A 26 22.93 -7.93 7.06
N PHE A 27 22.62 -9.06 6.39
CA PHE A 27 23.60 -10.12 6.12
C PHE A 27 24.37 -10.59 7.38
N ARG A 28 23.63 -10.74 8.50
CA ARG A 28 24.18 -11.18 9.81
C ARG A 28 25.17 -10.19 10.43
N LYS A 29 25.21 -8.96 9.94
CA LYS A 29 25.99 -7.87 10.53
C LYS A 29 25.08 -6.89 11.23
N LEU A 30 25.47 -6.48 12.43
CA LEU A 30 24.79 -5.43 13.16
C LEU A 30 25.15 -4.08 12.53
N LEU A 31 24.14 -3.25 12.33
CA LEU A 31 24.29 -1.92 11.78
C LEU A 31 23.76 -0.89 12.77
N ASP A 32 24.23 0.34 12.66
CA ASP A 32 23.70 1.45 13.44
C ASP A 32 22.39 1.97 12.87
N ARG A 33 22.18 1.81 11.58
CA ARG A 33 20.99 2.32 10.88
C ARG A 33 20.70 1.54 9.59
N GLY A 34 19.44 1.63 9.15
CA GLY A 34 18.99 1.20 7.83
C GLY A 34 18.59 2.40 6.99
N GLU A 35 18.88 2.34 5.69
CA GLU A 35 18.58 3.42 4.75
C GLU A 35 17.59 2.98 3.66
N ALA A 36 17.04 3.95 2.94
CA ALA A 36 16.14 3.68 1.84
C ALA A 36 16.79 2.75 0.81
N GLY A 37 16.05 1.72 0.40
CA GLY A 37 16.55 0.69 -0.53
C GLY A 37 17.22 -0.51 0.13
N ASP A 38 17.55 -0.42 1.41
CA ASP A 38 18.13 -1.53 2.15
C ASP A 38 17.08 -2.58 2.51
N ASN A 39 17.50 -3.83 2.48
CA ASN A 39 16.70 -4.95 3.00
C ASN A 39 17.30 -5.37 4.34
N VAL A 40 16.65 -4.96 5.42
CA VAL A 40 17.20 -5.11 6.77
C VAL A 40 16.27 -5.88 7.70
N GLY A 41 16.85 -6.56 8.68
CA GLY A 41 16.13 -7.03 9.85
C GLY A 41 16.13 -5.96 10.93
N VAL A 42 14.95 -5.63 11.45
CA VAL A 42 14.79 -4.62 12.50
C VAL A 42 14.30 -5.31 13.77
N LEU A 43 15.00 -5.09 14.88
CA LEU A 43 14.58 -5.58 16.18
C LEU A 43 13.73 -4.53 16.87
N LEU A 44 12.56 -4.93 17.34
CA LEU A 44 11.58 -4.05 17.95
C LEU A 44 11.36 -4.44 19.41
N ARG A 45 11.37 -3.45 20.28
CA ARG A 45 11.19 -3.67 21.72
C ARG A 45 9.76 -4.12 22.04
N GLY A 46 9.64 -5.25 22.75
CA GLY A 46 8.35 -5.72 23.25
C GLY A 46 7.37 -6.18 22.17
N VAL A 47 7.81 -6.37 20.95
CA VAL A 47 6.97 -6.85 19.85
C VAL A 47 7.34 -8.30 19.54
N GLU A 48 6.35 -9.17 19.62
CA GLU A 48 6.52 -10.58 19.25
C GLU A 48 6.36 -10.78 17.74
N ARG A 49 6.75 -11.95 17.26
CA ARG A 49 6.72 -12.28 15.84
C ARG A 49 5.35 -12.07 15.19
N ASP A 50 4.28 -12.43 15.88
CA ASP A 50 2.90 -12.28 15.41
C ASP A 50 2.31 -10.88 15.68
N GLY A 51 3.06 -10.00 16.32
CA GLY A 51 2.68 -8.60 16.54
C GLY A 51 2.88 -7.71 15.32
N VAL A 52 3.56 -8.21 14.28
CA VAL A 52 3.83 -7.48 13.03
C VAL A 52 3.49 -8.38 11.86
N GLU A 53 2.90 -7.82 10.83
CA GLU A 53 2.57 -8.58 9.63
C GLU A 53 2.96 -7.84 8.35
N ARG A 54 3.01 -8.60 7.27
CA ARG A 54 3.33 -8.07 5.94
C ARG A 54 2.34 -6.97 5.54
N GLY A 55 2.86 -5.88 5.02
CA GLY A 55 2.06 -4.72 4.60
C GLY A 55 2.05 -3.58 5.60
N GLN A 56 2.48 -3.84 6.84
CA GLN A 56 2.68 -2.77 7.81
C GLN A 56 3.94 -1.97 7.51
N VAL A 57 3.95 -0.72 7.92
CA VAL A 57 5.06 0.21 7.71
C VAL A 57 5.60 0.67 9.06
N LEU A 58 6.90 0.60 9.20
CA LEU A 58 7.60 1.20 10.34
C LEU A 58 7.92 2.64 9.95
N ALA A 59 7.45 3.58 10.74
CA ALA A 59 7.58 4.99 10.41
C ALA A 59 7.90 5.83 11.64
N LYS A 60 8.46 7.01 11.40
CA LYS A 60 8.61 8.02 12.45
C LYS A 60 7.23 8.36 12.99
N PRO A 61 7.06 8.48 14.33
CA PRO A 61 5.75 8.79 14.90
C PRO A 61 5.08 10.00 14.24
N GLY A 62 3.83 9.84 13.82
CA GLY A 62 3.03 10.87 13.18
C GLY A 62 3.35 11.16 11.71
N SER A 63 4.31 10.44 11.10
CA SER A 63 4.73 10.72 9.72
C SER A 63 3.84 10.10 8.65
N ILE A 64 3.19 8.98 8.97
CA ILE A 64 2.26 8.30 8.05
C ILE A 64 1.11 7.70 8.85
N LYS A 65 -0.07 7.67 8.24
CA LYS A 65 -1.27 7.13 8.87
C LYS A 65 -1.93 6.09 7.98
N PRO A 66 -2.66 5.11 8.56
CA PRO A 66 -3.43 4.17 7.78
C PRO A 66 -4.73 4.80 7.28
N HIS A 67 -5.12 4.44 6.05
CA HIS A 67 -6.33 4.94 5.41
C HIS A 67 -7.02 3.83 4.64
N THR A 68 -8.33 3.97 4.46
CA THR A 68 -9.14 3.00 3.72
C THR A 68 -9.76 3.58 2.45
N LYS A 69 -9.84 4.91 2.33
CA LYS A 69 -10.58 5.55 1.26
C LYS A 69 -9.78 6.68 0.64
N PHE A 70 -9.64 6.64 -0.68
CA PHE A 70 -8.84 7.63 -1.40
C PHE A 70 -9.28 7.78 -2.85
N MET A 71 -8.92 8.91 -3.45
CA MET A 71 -9.02 9.11 -4.89
C MET A 71 -7.72 8.65 -5.55
N ALA A 72 -7.85 7.96 -6.66
CA ALA A 72 -6.73 7.43 -7.41
C ALA A 72 -6.76 7.91 -8.86
N GLU A 73 -5.59 8.28 -9.37
CA GLU A 73 -5.37 8.44 -10.81
C GLU A 73 -4.80 7.14 -11.33
N THR A 74 -5.45 6.53 -12.31
CA THR A 74 -5.13 5.19 -12.75
C THR A 74 -5.03 5.07 -14.25
N TYR A 75 -4.20 4.12 -14.67
CA TYR A 75 -4.11 3.63 -16.04
C TYR A 75 -4.52 2.15 -16.05
N ILE A 76 -5.48 1.82 -16.90
CA ILE A 76 -5.96 0.45 -17.05
C ILE A 76 -5.25 -0.19 -18.25
N LEU A 77 -4.52 -1.27 -18.00
CA LEU A 77 -3.72 -1.93 -19.03
C LEU A 77 -4.58 -2.44 -20.19
N LYS A 78 -4.06 -2.31 -21.39
CA LYS A 78 -4.67 -2.91 -22.58
C LYS A 78 -4.48 -4.41 -22.58
N LYS A 79 -5.27 -5.10 -23.38
CA LYS A 79 -5.15 -6.55 -23.61
C LYS A 79 -3.71 -6.91 -24.02
N GLU A 80 -3.12 -6.15 -24.93
CA GLU A 80 -1.77 -6.37 -25.44
C GLU A 80 -0.67 -6.16 -24.38
N GLU A 81 -1.00 -5.45 -23.33
CA GLU A 81 -0.11 -5.22 -22.19
C GLU A 81 -0.30 -6.25 -21.06
N GLY A 82 -1.14 -7.25 -21.30
CA GLY A 82 -1.46 -8.27 -20.31
C GLY A 82 -2.66 -7.96 -19.44
N GLY A 83 -3.38 -6.88 -19.73
CA GLY A 83 -4.55 -6.45 -18.97
C GLY A 83 -5.84 -7.19 -19.32
N ARG A 84 -6.95 -6.62 -18.94
CA ARG A 84 -8.28 -7.16 -19.19
C ARG A 84 -8.64 -7.10 -20.68
N HIS A 85 -9.49 -8.02 -21.12
CA HIS A 85 -10.08 -8.02 -22.47
C HIS A 85 -11.38 -7.24 -22.53
N THR A 86 -12.04 -7.07 -21.38
CA THR A 86 -13.39 -6.51 -21.27
C THR A 86 -13.37 -5.33 -20.32
N PRO A 87 -14.32 -4.39 -20.45
CA PRO A 87 -14.45 -3.29 -19.49
C PRO A 87 -14.87 -3.81 -18.12
N PHE A 88 -14.69 -2.97 -17.11
CA PHE A 88 -15.28 -3.20 -15.80
C PHE A 88 -16.25 -2.07 -15.45
N PHE A 89 -17.14 -2.37 -14.51
CA PHE A 89 -18.23 -1.48 -14.11
C PHE A 89 -18.08 -1.07 -12.65
N ALA A 90 -18.99 -0.22 -12.18
CA ALA A 90 -19.04 0.16 -10.77
C ALA A 90 -19.11 -1.09 -9.88
N ASN A 91 -18.56 -0.97 -8.65
CA ASN A 91 -18.46 -2.06 -7.68
C ASN A 91 -17.50 -3.19 -8.08
N TYR A 92 -16.64 -2.96 -9.04
CA TYR A 92 -15.52 -3.86 -9.33
C TYR A 92 -14.62 -3.96 -8.09
N ARG A 93 -14.23 -5.17 -7.73
CA ARG A 93 -13.48 -5.45 -6.49
C ARG A 93 -12.18 -6.19 -6.77
N PRO A 94 -11.19 -5.54 -7.38
CA PRO A 94 -9.89 -6.15 -7.59
C PRO A 94 -9.03 -6.08 -6.33
N GLN A 95 -7.81 -6.61 -6.43
CA GLN A 95 -6.79 -6.48 -5.40
C GLN A 95 -5.90 -5.28 -5.69
N PHE A 96 -5.59 -4.52 -4.66
CA PHE A 96 -4.69 -3.37 -4.71
C PHE A 96 -3.39 -3.73 -4.01
N TYR A 97 -2.30 -3.66 -4.74
CA TYR A 97 -0.96 -3.95 -4.21
C TYR A 97 -0.28 -2.69 -3.77
N PHE A 98 -0.07 -2.59 -2.47
CA PHE A 98 0.67 -1.50 -1.84
C PHE A 98 1.94 -2.07 -1.22
N ARG A 99 3.10 -1.65 -1.70
CA ARG A 99 4.41 -2.12 -1.20
C ARG A 99 4.49 -3.66 -1.19
N THR A 100 4.35 -4.29 -0.03
CA THR A 100 4.59 -5.73 0.17
C THR A 100 3.32 -6.55 0.30
N THR A 101 2.15 -5.92 0.31
CA THR A 101 0.88 -6.64 0.50
C THR A 101 -0.20 -6.19 -0.46
N ASP A 102 -1.21 -7.03 -0.57
CA ASP A 102 -2.41 -6.75 -1.34
C ASP A 102 -3.61 -6.67 -0.40
N VAL A 103 -4.57 -5.86 -0.81
CA VAL A 103 -5.85 -5.73 -0.12
C VAL A 103 -6.95 -5.59 -1.15
N THR A 104 -8.09 -6.25 -0.90
CA THR A 104 -9.25 -6.11 -1.77
C THR A 104 -9.89 -4.74 -1.55
N GLY A 105 -10.24 -4.08 -2.64
CA GLY A 105 -10.91 -2.79 -2.59
C GLY A 105 -12.02 -2.67 -3.60
N THR A 106 -12.98 -1.81 -3.32
CA THR A 106 -14.11 -1.54 -4.21
C THR A 106 -13.89 -0.21 -4.92
N ILE A 107 -14.12 -0.19 -6.23
CA ILE A 107 -13.98 1.00 -7.07
C ILE A 107 -15.34 1.67 -7.21
N ALA A 108 -15.40 2.96 -6.90
CA ALA A 108 -16.55 3.81 -7.17
C ALA A 108 -16.21 4.72 -8.35
N LEU A 109 -16.94 4.58 -9.43
CA LEU A 109 -16.71 5.38 -10.64
C LEU A 109 -17.28 6.78 -10.50
N PRO A 110 -16.68 7.79 -11.20
CA PRO A 110 -17.20 9.14 -11.20
C PRO A 110 -18.62 9.20 -11.75
N SER A 111 -19.38 10.21 -11.32
CA SER A 111 -20.71 10.49 -11.83
C SER A 111 -20.68 10.63 -13.36
N GLY A 112 -21.58 9.93 -14.04
CA GLY A 112 -21.64 9.92 -15.51
C GLY A 112 -20.74 8.88 -16.18
N THR A 113 -19.92 8.16 -15.42
CA THR A 113 -19.09 7.08 -15.95
C THR A 113 -19.72 5.74 -15.57
N GLU A 114 -20.10 4.95 -16.55
CA GLU A 114 -20.74 3.64 -16.34
C GLU A 114 -19.77 2.49 -16.38
N MET A 115 -18.69 2.62 -17.16
CA MET A 115 -17.69 1.59 -17.33
C MET A 115 -16.31 2.17 -17.62
N VAL A 116 -15.30 1.37 -17.41
CA VAL A 116 -13.90 1.69 -17.72
C VAL A 116 -13.36 0.65 -18.70
N MET A 117 -12.82 1.13 -19.81
CA MET A 117 -12.27 0.29 -20.87
C MET A 117 -10.78 0.03 -20.67
N PRO A 118 -10.25 -1.12 -21.11
CA PRO A 118 -8.81 -1.32 -21.17
C PRO A 118 -8.14 -0.22 -22.01
N GLY A 119 -7.07 0.37 -21.47
CA GLY A 119 -6.37 1.50 -22.09
C GLY A 119 -6.80 2.86 -21.59
N ASP A 120 -7.82 2.94 -20.76
CA ASP A 120 -8.29 4.21 -20.22
C ASP A 120 -7.37 4.74 -19.12
N ASN A 121 -7.23 6.06 -19.10
CA ASN A 121 -6.75 6.80 -17.94
C ASN A 121 -7.98 7.35 -17.22
N ILE A 122 -8.13 7.05 -15.96
CA ILE A 122 -9.32 7.45 -15.22
C ILE A 122 -8.99 7.75 -13.75
N GLN A 123 -9.72 8.72 -13.20
CA GLN A 123 -9.70 9.00 -11.78
C GLN A 123 -10.95 8.41 -11.14
N PHE A 124 -10.78 7.60 -10.10
CA PHE A 124 -11.89 7.02 -9.36
C PHE A 124 -11.59 6.93 -7.87
N GLU A 125 -12.64 6.70 -7.09
CA GLU A 125 -12.54 6.49 -5.66
C GLU A 125 -12.34 5.01 -5.35
N VAL A 126 -11.47 4.73 -4.39
CA VAL A 126 -11.20 3.37 -3.91
C VAL A 126 -11.54 3.28 -2.42
N ASN A 127 -12.24 2.21 -2.05
CA ASN A 127 -12.53 1.88 -0.67
C ASN A 127 -11.93 0.52 -0.35
N LEU A 128 -10.88 0.49 0.46
CA LEU A 128 -10.14 -0.72 0.81
C LEU A 128 -10.83 -1.50 1.93
N GLY A 129 -10.68 -2.82 1.89
CA GLY A 129 -11.21 -3.70 2.93
C GLY A 129 -10.40 -3.71 4.23
N ALA A 130 -9.19 -3.16 4.21
CA ALA A 130 -8.33 -3.02 5.39
C ALA A 130 -7.54 -1.72 5.29
N PRO A 131 -7.18 -1.10 6.43
CA PRO A 131 -6.41 0.15 6.39
C PRO A 131 -4.97 -0.12 5.95
N ILE A 132 -4.46 0.75 5.09
CA ILE A 132 -3.08 0.72 4.59
C ILE A 132 -2.41 2.04 4.93
N ALA A 133 -1.18 1.98 5.42
CA ALA A 133 -0.38 3.17 5.63
C ALA A 133 -0.07 3.81 4.28
N MET A 134 -0.55 5.02 4.06
CA MET A 134 -0.39 5.71 2.78
C MET A 134 -0.30 7.22 2.93
N GLU A 135 0.22 7.82 1.89
CA GLU A 135 0.28 9.27 1.71
C GLU A 135 -0.01 9.59 0.25
N GLU A 136 -0.34 10.83 -0.06
CA GLU A 136 -0.52 11.27 -1.43
C GLU A 136 0.77 11.03 -2.23
N GLY A 137 0.62 10.54 -3.47
CA GLY A 137 1.74 10.18 -4.32
C GLY A 137 2.16 8.72 -4.23
N LEU A 138 1.62 7.94 -3.29
CA LEU A 138 1.94 6.51 -3.20
C LEU A 138 1.40 5.78 -4.42
N ARG A 139 2.28 5.00 -5.05
CA ARG A 139 1.93 4.18 -6.22
C ARG A 139 1.44 2.80 -5.78
N PHE A 140 0.55 2.24 -6.58
CA PHE A 140 0.03 0.89 -6.37
C PHE A 140 -0.27 0.21 -7.70
N ALA A 141 -0.38 -1.11 -7.66
CA ALA A 141 -0.84 -1.91 -8.79
C ALA A 141 -2.24 -2.45 -8.51
N ILE A 142 -3.01 -2.62 -9.59
CA ILE A 142 -4.32 -3.26 -9.53
C ILE A 142 -4.19 -4.64 -10.16
N ARG A 143 -4.60 -5.68 -9.45
CA ARG A 143 -4.46 -7.07 -9.90
C ARG A 143 -5.78 -7.82 -9.79
N GLU A 144 -5.96 -8.73 -10.72
CA GLU A 144 -7.11 -9.63 -10.78
C GLU A 144 -6.60 -11.04 -11.07
N GLY A 145 -6.86 -11.98 -10.14
CA GLY A 145 -6.42 -13.36 -10.32
C GLY A 145 -4.90 -13.51 -10.50
N GLY A 146 -4.09 -12.70 -9.83
CA GLY A 146 -2.64 -12.75 -9.93
C GLY A 146 -2.06 -12.02 -11.15
N ARG A 147 -2.90 -11.40 -11.97
CA ARG A 147 -2.50 -10.65 -13.16
C ARG A 147 -2.70 -9.16 -12.95
N THR A 148 -1.69 -8.36 -13.30
CA THR A 148 -1.78 -6.91 -13.21
C THR A 148 -2.71 -6.40 -14.32
N VAL A 149 -3.74 -5.66 -13.93
CA VAL A 149 -4.72 -5.08 -14.86
C VAL A 149 -4.69 -3.55 -14.88
N GLY A 150 -3.95 -2.94 -13.98
CA GLY A 150 -3.80 -1.51 -13.93
C GLY A 150 -2.75 -1.06 -12.94
N ALA A 151 -2.48 0.22 -12.96
CA ALA A 151 -1.58 0.88 -12.02
C ALA A 151 -2.11 2.27 -11.71
N GLY A 152 -1.79 2.77 -10.54
CA GLY A 152 -2.26 4.08 -10.13
C GLY A 152 -1.43 4.74 -9.05
N VAL A 153 -1.87 5.94 -8.72
CA VAL A 153 -1.26 6.79 -7.71
C VAL A 153 -2.36 7.32 -6.81
N VAL A 154 -2.12 7.34 -5.50
CA VAL A 154 -3.02 8.00 -4.54
C VAL A 154 -2.94 9.50 -4.78
N SER A 155 -4.02 10.09 -5.31
CA SER A 155 -4.05 11.53 -5.62
C SER A 155 -4.59 12.36 -4.46
N LYS A 156 -5.54 11.80 -3.69
CA LYS A 156 -6.13 12.47 -2.53
C LYS A 156 -6.61 11.43 -1.52
N ILE A 157 -6.33 11.63 -0.24
CA ILE A 157 -6.83 10.78 0.83
C ILE A 157 -8.17 11.33 1.33
N ILE A 158 -9.16 10.45 1.50
CA ILE A 158 -10.50 10.79 1.97
C ILE A 158 -10.69 10.34 3.42
N GLU A 159 -10.35 9.11 3.74
CA GLU A 159 -10.46 8.55 5.11
C GLU A 159 -9.28 7.66 5.48
#